data_050a81332ddec332ca872a3e3cb39ce6
#
_entry.id   050a81332ddec332ca872a3e3cb39ce6
#
_cell.length_a   1.000
_cell.length_b   1.000
_cell.length_c   1.000
_cell.angle_alpha   90.00
_cell.angle_beta   90.00
_cell.angle_gamma   90.00
#
_symmetry.space_group_name_H-M   'P 1'
#
loop_
_entity.id
_entity.type
_entity.pdbx_description
1 polymer ?
#
loop_
_entity_poly.entity_id
_entity_poly.type
_entity_poly.pdbx_seq_one_letter_code
_entity_poly.pdbx_strand_id
1 'polypeptide(L)'
;MVSDSTPLIAGRYQLLRELGRGGMGVVWEGRDTLLNRQIAVKEVLLPEGLPRADQERQLLRTAREARTAARLNHPSVVAIYDVVEEDGRPWIIMELVRHPSVEQVVATTGALPVRQAADVGRQVLSALCAAHEAGILHRDVKPSNILLADDGRAVLTDFGIATAEGDASLTQTGMVTGSPSFLAPERVRAAEAGPASDLWSLGATLYATLVGRSPFERGEPMATLNALLNDEPDYRRIPPIMHPILKGLLRKEPEDRVSAEEADRLLAEIAASRPAGADQHVDEDRSGRAGRTLIAVALAATLVVAGGTFAYLKTAPPAEGAPRLAGHTATSPLPGATPTLAPTATPTSTPTPTPTTSRFVPAVRAWNSPDGWSIMRPTGWRGARGEAYTEWTRRNGSAHLGVETIYANVDAYQIIRDAEEVLRQNTTDLEILGRRVVSHRGTRAVEWEFAYTAGAEGGAPWATPGRRYREVRRALVTGDTAFVLSWTVAEAQWSRNTRLMRQVIGSFTVGR
;
A
#
# COMPACT_ATOMS: atom_id res chain seq x y z
N MET A 1 -22.72 -9.76 -34.52
CA MET A 1 -21.47 -10.13 -33.81
C MET A 1 -20.58 -8.91 -33.89
N VAL A 2 -20.51 -8.11 -32.84
CA VAL A 2 -19.56 -7.00 -32.77
C VAL A 2 -18.25 -7.66 -32.36
N SER A 3 -17.28 -7.61 -33.26
CA SER A 3 -15.92 -8.10 -33.03
C SER A 3 -15.26 -7.13 -32.05
N ASP A 4 -15.15 -7.54 -30.79
CA ASP A 4 -14.36 -6.87 -29.75
C ASP A 4 -12.87 -7.13 -30.05
N SER A 5 -12.38 -6.56 -31.16
CA SER A 5 -10.95 -6.58 -31.45
C SER A 5 -10.28 -5.46 -30.67
N THR A 6 -9.82 -5.78 -29.46
CA THR A 6 -8.87 -4.93 -28.74
C THR A 6 -7.73 -4.55 -29.68
N PRO A 7 -7.43 -3.27 -29.92
CA PRO A 7 -6.38 -2.87 -30.84
C PRO A 7 -5.05 -3.51 -30.44
N LEU A 8 -4.33 -4.03 -31.44
CA LEU A 8 -3.03 -4.66 -31.27
C LEU A 8 -1.95 -3.58 -31.42
N ILE A 9 -1.07 -3.44 -30.46
CA ILE A 9 0.13 -2.60 -30.57
C ILE A 9 1.05 -3.22 -31.62
N ALA A 10 1.46 -2.42 -32.61
CA ALA A 10 2.24 -2.82 -33.78
C ALA A 10 1.67 -4.05 -34.51
N GLY A 11 0.34 -4.24 -34.49
CA GLY A 11 -0.34 -5.36 -35.11
C GLY A 11 -0.01 -6.74 -34.49
N ARG A 12 0.66 -6.80 -33.34
CA ARG A 12 1.18 -8.03 -32.75
C ARG A 12 0.88 -8.18 -31.25
N TYR A 13 0.94 -7.12 -30.48
CA TYR A 13 0.90 -7.20 -29.03
C TYR A 13 -0.46 -6.79 -28.50
N GLN A 14 -1.19 -7.74 -27.93
CA GLN A 14 -2.50 -7.52 -27.31
C GLN A 14 -2.32 -7.07 -25.86
N LEU A 15 -2.93 -5.94 -25.48
CA LEU A 15 -3.02 -5.52 -24.08
C LEU A 15 -4.18 -6.23 -23.39
N LEU A 16 -3.98 -6.74 -22.17
CA LEU A 16 -4.98 -7.50 -21.43
C LEU A 16 -5.50 -6.73 -20.21
N ARG A 17 -4.61 -6.34 -19.29
CA ARG A 17 -4.96 -5.56 -18.09
C ARG A 17 -3.79 -4.71 -17.62
N GLU A 18 -4.08 -3.62 -16.95
CA GLU A 18 -3.08 -2.78 -16.30
C GLU A 18 -2.44 -3.53 -15.11
N LEU A 19 -1.11 -3.53 -15.03
CA LEU A 19 -0.33 -4.08 -13.93
C LEU A 19 0.08 -2.99 -12.94
N GLY A 20 0.33 -1.79 -13.44
CA GLY A 20 0.71 -0.64 -12.63
C GLY A 20 0.85 0.63 -13.45
N ARG A 21 0.67 1.76 -12.75
CA ARG A 21 0.78 3.10 -13.32
C ARG A 21 1.70 3.96 -12.47
N GLY A 22 2.62 4.66 -13.11
CA GLY A 22 3.54 5.58 -12.45
C GLY A 22 3.78 6.84 -13.26
N GLY A 23 4.59 7.75 -12.75
CA GLY A 23 4.89 9.03 -13.42
C GLY A 23 5.58 8.90 -14.79
N MET A 24 6.16 7.72 -15.09
CA MET A 24 6.90 7.47 -16.33
C MET A 24 6.11 6.64 -17.35
N GLY A 25 4.91 6.17 -17.00
CA GLY A 25 4.12 5.36 -17.91
C GLY A 25 3.19 4.36 -17.23
N VAL A 26 2.61 3.49 -18.04
CA VAL A 26 1.72 2.41 -17.63
C VAL A 26 2.32 1.09 -18.05
N VAL A 27 2.30 0.11 -17.14
CA VAL A 27 2.72 -1.26 -17.45
C VAL A 27 1.47 -2.13 -17.56
N TRP A 28 1.35 -2.82 -18.69
CA TRP A 28 0.24 -3.70 -19.01
C TRP A 28 0.69 -5.17 -19.03
N GLU A 29 -0.14 -6.06 -18.55
CA GLU A 29 -0.05 -7.46 -18.95
C GLU A 29 -0.56 -7.58 -20.40
N GLY A 30 0.17 -8.31 -21.23
CA GLY A 30 -0.17 -8.48 -22.61
C GLY A 30 0.15 -9.88 -23.14
N ARG A 31 -0.18 -10.10 -24.41
CA ARG A 31 0.12 -11.33 -25.13
C ARG A 31 0.77 -11.00 -26.47
N ASP A 32 1.90 -11.61 -26.74
CA ASP A 32 2.50 -11.68 -28.07
C ASP A 32 1.71 -12.69 -28.88
N THR A 33 0.91 -12.22 -29.83
CA THR A 33 0.00 -13.07 -30.63
C THR A 33 0.76 -13.94 -31.64
N LEU A 34 1.98 -13.52 -32.03
CA LEU A 34 2.83 -14.27 -32.97
C LEU A 34 3.52 -15.45 -32.28
N LEU A 35 4.15 -15.20 -31.11
CA LEU A 35 4.88 -16.22 -30.36
C LEU A 35 4.02 -16.92 -29.30
N ASN A 36 2.75 -16.53 -29.18
CA ASN A 36 1.78 -17.08 -28.24
C ASN A 36 2.27 -17.14 -26.78
N ARG A 37 2.95 -16.09 -26.33
CA ARG A 37 3.48 -15.98 -24.97
C ARG A 37 2.92 -14.75 -24.24
N GLN A 38 2.91 -14.82 -22.91
CA GLN A 38 2.59 -13.68 -22.06
C GLN A 38 3.79 -12.75 -21.96
N ILE A 39 3.51 -11.46 -21.92
CA ILE A 39 4.48 -10.36 -21.90
C ILE A 39 4.01 -9.27 -20.96
N ALA A 40 4.94 -8.43 -20.50
CA ALA A 40 4.64 -7.12 -19.97
C ALA A 40 4.89 -6.07 -21.08
N VAL A 41 4.04 -5.06 -21.13
CA VAL A 41 4.13 -3.98 -22.12
C VAL A 41 4.12 -2.66 -21.39
N LYS A 42 5.20 -1.89 -21.50
CA LYS A 42 5.31 -0.56 -20.90
C LYS A 42 5.01 0.50 -21.92
N GLU A 43 3.92 1.23 -21.71
CA GLU A 43 3.58 2.46 -22.41
C GLU A 43 4.35 3.63 -21.80
N VAL A 44 5.14 4.35 -22.57
CA VAL A 44 5.88 5.52 -22.09
C VAL A 44 4.98 6.75 -22.20
N LEU A 45 4.74 7.40 -21.09
CA LEU A 45 3.99 8.66 -21.01
C LEU A 45 4.95 9.82 -20.80
N LEU A 46 4.73 10.89 -21.52
CA LEU A 46 5.48 12.14 -21.34
C LEU A 46 4.72 13.08 -20.43
N PRO A 47 5.43 13.94 -19.66
CA PRO A 47 4.79 14.99 -18.89
C PRO A 47 3.93 15.91 -19.78
N GLU A 48 2.77 16.30 -19.28
CA GLU A 48 1.90 17.27 -19.97
C GLU A 48 2.56 18.65 -20.04
N GLY A 49 2.36 19.37 -21.15
CA GLY A 49 2.82 20.74 -21.31
C GLY A 49 4.24 20.90 -21.88
N LEU A 50 4.94 19.82 -22.23
CA LEU A 50 6.22 19.92 -22.93
C LEU A 50 6.04 20.46 -24.36
N PRO A 51 6.93 21.36 -24.87
CA PRO A 51 6.96 21.75 -26.25
C PRO A 51 7.10 20.52 -27.18
N ARG A 52 6.43 20.53 -28.33
CA ARG A 52 6.40 19.38 -29.25
C ARG A 52 7.79 18.88 -29.66
N ALA A 53 8.71 19.80 -29.92
CA ALA A 53 10.11 19.46 -30.27
C ALA A 53 10.84 18.76 -29.10
N ASP A 54 10.51 19.06 -27.85
CA ASP A 54 11.09 18.44 -26.68
C ASP A 54 10.48 17.06 -26.44
N GLN A 55 9.17 16.91 -26.67
CA GLN A 55 8.48 15.61 -26.66
C GLN A 55 9.11 14.64 -27.67
N GLU A 56 9.26 15.06 -28.93
CA GLU A 56 9.87 14.24 -29.99
C GLU A 56 11.30 13.81 -29.62
N ARG A 57 12.12 14.75 -29.13
CA ARG A 57 13.49 14.43 -28.68
C ARG A 57 13.51 13.42 -27.53
N GLN A 58 12.61 13.58 -26.56
CA GLN A 58 12.53 12.67 -25.41
C GLN A 58 12.07 11.27 -25.82
N LEU A 59 11.07 11.15 -26.70
CA LEU A 59 10.60 9.85 -27.21
C LEU A 59 11.70 9.12 -27.98
N LEU A 60 12.41 9.80 -28.90
CA LEU A 60 13.52 9.23 -29.65
C LEU A 60 14.64 8.75 -28.73
N ARG A 61 14.95 9.53 -27.70
CA ARG A 61 15.96 9.16 -26.71
C ARG A 61 15.53 7.95 -25.89
N THR A 62 14.29 7.93 -25.37
CA THR A 62 13.71 6.81 -24.64
C THR A 62 13.74 5.52 -25.46
N ALA A 63 13.33 5.59 -26.74
CA ALA A 63 13.40 4.45 -27.64
C ALA A 63 14.85 3.95 -27.85
N ARG A 64 15.83 4.85 -27.95
CA ARG A 64 17.26 4.50 -28.07
C ARG A 64 17.80 3.84 -26.80
N GLU A 65 17.49 4.39 -25.63
CA GLU A 65 17.90 3.83 -24.34
C GLU A 65 17.28 2.44 -24.12
N ALA A 66 15.98 2.27 -24.43
CA ALA A 66 15.32 0.98 -24.36
C ALA A 66 15.96 -0.07 -25.30
N ARG A 67 16.31 0.32 -26.54
CA ARG A 67 17.02 -0.58 -27.46
C ARG A 67 18.44 -0.93 -27.00
N THR A 68 19.09 -0.03 -26.27
CA THR A 68 20.40 -0.31 -25.66
C THR A 68 20.23 -1.28 -24.49
N ALA A 69 19.26 -1.06 -23.61
CA ALA A 69 18.92 -1.96 -22.51
C ALA A 69 18.46 -3.35 -22.98
N ALA A 70 17.85 -3.44 -24.15
CA ALA A 70 17.47 -4.73 -24.77
C ALA A 70 18.64 -5.66 -25.11
N ARG A 71 19.88 -5.15 -25.09
CA ARG A 71 21.10 -5.97 -25.28
C ARG A 71 21.57 -6.65 -23.99
N LEU A 72 21.03 -6.23 -22.83
CA LEU A 72 21.37 -6.87 -21.56
C LEU A 72 20.73 -8.24 -21.49
N ASN A 73 21.54 -9.22 -21.18
CA ASN A 73 21.10 -10.59 -20.90
C ASN A 73 21.70 -11.05 -19.58
N HIS A 74 20.93 -10.94 -18.51
CA HIS A 74 21.38 -11.30 -17.17
C HIS A 74 20.19 -11.86 -16.37
N PRO A 75 20.36 -12.91 -15.54
CA PRO A 75 19.25 -13.55 -14.82
C PRO A 75 18.51 -12.61 -13.86
N SER A 76 19.19 -11.56 -13.37
CA SER A 76 18.62 -10.56 -12.48
C SER A 76 18.25 -9.25 -13.20
N VAL A 77 18.10 -9.26 -14.51
CA VAL A 77 17.61 -8.14 -15.32
C VAL A 77 16.37 -8.59 -16.08
N VAL A 78 15.31 -7.79 -16.06
CA VAL A 78 14.13 -8.05 -16.90
C VAL A 78 14.51 -8.04 -18.38
N ALA A 79 14.19 -9.12 -19.11
CA ALA A 79 14.52 -9.20 -20.52
C ALA A 79 13.60 -8.29 -21.34
N ILE A 80 14.17 -7.41 -22.16
CA ILE A 80 13.42 -6.63 -23.15
C ILE A 80 13.39 -7.42 -24.45
N TYR A 81 12.17 -7.70 -24.95
CA TYR A 81 11.97 -8.52 -26.13
C TYR A 81 11.86 -7.69 -27.41
N ASP A 82 11.28 -6.49 -27.31
CA ASP A 82 11.06 -5.62 -28.45
C ASP A 82 10.84 -4.17 -28.00
N VAL A 83 11.07 -3.21 -28.89
CA VAL A 83 10.75 -1.79 -28.71
C VAL A 83 10.07 -1.31 -29.98
N VAL A 84 8.78 -1.13 -29.92
CA VAL A 84 7.95 -0.74 -31.07
C VAL A 84 7.43 0.69 -30.89
N GLU A 85 7.03 1.31 -31.99
CA GLU A 85 6.43 2.64 -32.01
C GLU A 85 5.00 2.53 -32.52
N GLU A 86 4.05 3.08 -31.76
CA GLU A 86 2.65 3.17 -32.15
C GLU A 86 2.15 4.58 -31.77
N ASP A 87 1.46 5.25 -32.69
CA ASP A 87 0.96 6.62 -32.54
C ASP A 87 2.05 7.62 -32.08
N GLY A 88 3.29 7.46 -32.57
CA GLY A 88 4.42 8.29 -32.24
C GLY A 88 4.94 8.13 -30.79
N ARG A 89 4.59 7.03 -30.12
CA ARG A 89 5.03 6.68 -28.75
C ARG A 89 5.78 5.36 -28.75
N PRO A 90 6.86 5.24 -27.97
CA PRO A 90 7.54 3.97 -27.77
C PRO A 90 6.75 3.10 -26.79
N TRP A 91 6.64 1.83 -27.16
CA TRP A 91 6.13 0.74 -26.35
C TRP A 91 7.24 -0.27 -26.15
N ILE A 92 7.50 -0.63 -24.90
CA ILE A 92 8.58 -1.55 -24.54
C ILE A 92 7.97 -2.89 -24.17
N ILE A 93 8.31 -3.92 -24.94
CA ILE A 93 7.83 -5.27 -24.76
C ILE A 93 8.86 -6.06 -23.97
N MET A 94 8.48 -6.60 -22.83
CA MET A 94 9.44 -7.23 -21.91
C MET A 94 8.89 -8.51 -21.25
N GLU A 95 9.75 -9.21 -20.56
CA GLU A 95 9.42 -10.36 -19.73
C GLU A 95 8.32 -10.00 -18.73
N LEU A 96 7.29 -10.83 -18.64
CA LEU A 96 6.29 -10.74 -17.60
C LEU A 96 6.77 -11.50 -16.37
N VAL A 97 7.25 -10.78 -15.38
CA VAL A 97 7.63 -11.32 -14.07
C VAL A 97 6.45 -11.19 -13.13
N ARG A 98 5.81 -12.31 -12.76
CA ARG A 98 4.60 -12.36 -11.93
C ARG A 98 4.91 -12.50 -10.45
N HIS A 99 5.74 -11.61 -9.95
CA HIS A 99 6.14 -11.62 -8.55
C HIS A 99 6.01 -10.22 -7.96
N PRO A 100 5.77 -10.10 -6.64
CA PRO A 100 5.70 -8.80 -5.98
C PRO A 100 7.06 -8.08 -6.04
N SER A 101 7.02 -6.76 -5.99
CA SER A 101 8.24 -5.98 -5.78
C SER A 101 8.73 -6.13 -4.33
N VAL A 102 10.02 -5.88 -4.11
CA VAL A 102 10.60 -5.83 -2.76
C VAL A 102 9.86 -4.82 -1.88
N GLU A 103 9.41 -3.70 -2.44
CA GLU A 103 8.56 -2.74 -1.73
C GLU A 103 7.26 -3.38 -1.24
N GLN A 104 6.55 -4.11 -2.11
CA GLN A 104 5.32 -4.82 -1.75
C GLN A 104 5.57 -5.93 -0.73
N VAL A 105 6.67 -6.69 -0.87
CA VAL A 105 7.07 -7.70 0.12
C VAL A 105 7.31 -7.05 1.47
N VAL A 106 8.12 -5.99 1.52
CA VAL A 106 8.41 -5.26 2.77
C VAL A 106 7.14 -4.64 3.37
N ALA A 107 6.24 -4.11 2.55
CA ALA A 107 4.98 -3.55 3.01
C ALA A 107 4.03 -4.60 3.60
N THR A 108 4.06 -5.84 3.09
CA THR A 108 3.15 -6.92 3.50
C THR A 108 3.73 -7.80 4.61
N THR A 109 5.01 -8.14 4.54
CA THR A 109 5.66 -9.09 5.47
C THR A 109 6.62 -8.43 6.46
N GLY A 110 6.83 -7.11 6.34
CA GLY A 110 7.82 -6.37 7.13
C GLY A 110 9.23 -6.46 6.55
N ALA A 111 10.21 -6.01 7.33
CA ALA A 111 11.62 -6.00 6.94
C ALA A 111 12.11 -7.39 6.51
N LEU A 112 12.93 -7.43 5.45
CA LEU A 112 13.53 -8.69 5.01
C LEU A 112 14.54 -9.21 6.05
N PRO A 113 14.63 -10.54 6.22
CA PRO A 113 15.73 -11.13 6.95
C PRO A 113 17.08 -10.68 6.38
N VAL A 114 18.06 -10.41 7.25
CA VAL A 114 19.39 -9.85 6.86
C VAL A 114 20.04 -10.63 5.73
N ARG A 115 20.02 -11.97 5.80
CA ARG A 115 20.60 -12.83 4.76
C ARG A 115 19.88 -12.67 3.42
N GLN A 116 18.55 -12.63 3.45
CA GLN A 116 17.75 -12.43 2.25
C GLN A 116 18.00 -11.04 1.65
N ALA A 117 18.08 -9.99 2.48
CA ALA A 117 18.44 -8.65 2.02
C ALA A 117 19.84 -8.62 1.36
N ALA A 118 20.82 -9.35 1.94
CA ALA A 118 22.15 -9.48 1.36
C ALA A 118 22.13 -10.25 0.03
N ASP A 119 21.38 -11.34 -0.06
CA ASP A 119 21.24 -12.13 -1.30
C ASP A 119 20.56 -11.31 -2.41
N VAL A 120 19.50 -10.57 -2.11
CA VAL A 120 18.87 -9.63 -3.03
C VAL A 120 19.87 -8.55 -3.47
N GLY A 121 20.61 -7.99 -2.51
CA GLY A 121 21.63 -6.97 -2.80
C GLY A 121 22.70 -7.47 -3.76
N ARG A 122 23.20 -8.70 -3.59
CA ARG A 122 24.17 -9.32 -4.48
C ARG A 122 23.65 -9.52 -5.90
N GLN A 123 22.43 -9.99 -6.03
CA GLN A 123 21.80 -10.21 -7.33
C GLN A 123 21.58 -8.88 -8.08
N VAL A 124 21.09 -7.85 -7.38
CA VAL A 124 20.95 -6.50 -7.95
C VAL A 124 22.30 -5.90 -8.32
N LEU A 125 23.31 -6.03 -7.46
CA LEU A 125 24.67 -5.57 -7.74
C LEU A 125 25.25 -6.23 -8.99
N SER A 126 25.09 -7.57 -9.14
CA SER A 126 25.51 -8.31 -10.34
C SER A 126 24.80 -7.80 -11.60
N ALA A 127 23.49 -7.47 -11.51
CA ALA A 127 22.75 -6.87 -12.61
C ALA A 127 23.28 -5.47 -12.98
N LEU A 128 23.60 -4.66 -11.97
CA LEU A 128 24.18 -3.31 -12.18
C LEU A 128 25.57 -3.41 -12.83
N CYS A 129 26.44 -4.31 -12.38
CA CYS A 129 27.74 -4.52 -12.99
C CYS A 129 27.63 -4.90 -14.47
N ALA A 130 26.76 -5.83 -14.82
CA ALA A 130 26.52 -6.22 -16.21
C ALA A 130 26.00 -5.06 -17.07
N ALA A 131 25.15 -4.20 -16.50
CA ALA A 131 24.67 -2.99 -17.18
C ALA A 131 25.79 -1.94 -17.36
N HIS A 132 26.61 -1.69 -16.33
CA HIS A 132 27.72 -0.75 -16.36
C HIS A 132 28.79 -1.14 -17.38
N GLU A 133 29.10 -2.45 -17.48
CA GLU A 133 30.00 -2.99 -18.52
C GLU A 133 29.47 -2.74 -19.94
N ALA A 134 28.14 -2.74 -20.11
CA ALA A 134 27.49 -2.39 -21.38
C ALA A 134 27.33 -0.88 -21.60
N GLY A 135 27.85 -0.03 -20.68
CA GLY A 135 27.72 1.43 -20.73
C GLY A 135 26.33 1.95 -20.37
N ILE A 136 25.54 1.15 -19.62
CA ILE A 136 24.17 1.49 -19.24
C ILE A 136 24.11 1.75 -17.73
N LEU A 137 23.57 2.91 -17.34
CA LEU A 137 23.24 3.23 -15.94
C LEU A 137 21.77 2.96 -15.69
N HIS A 138 21.44 2.42 -14.49
CA HIS A 138 20.05 2.16 -14.11
C HIS A 138 19.31 3.45 -13.70
N ARG A 139 19.94 4.32 -12.92
CA ARG A 139 19.46 5.65 -12.49
C ARG A 139 18.24 5.69 -11.59
N ASP A 140 17.52 4.57 -11.38
CA ASP A 140 16.30 4.49 -10.55
C ASP A 140 16.23 3.17 -9.75
N VAL A 141 17.34 2.78 -9.10
CA VAL A 141 17.38 1.60 -8.22
C VAL A 141 16.61 1.88 -6.95
N LYS A 142 15.52 1.14 -6.75
CA LYS A 142 14.65 1.26 -5.56
C LYS A 142 13.84 -0.02 -5.34
N PRO A 143 13.26 -0.24 -4.14
CA PRO A 143 12.53 -1.47 -3.84
C PRO A 143 11.35 -1.77 -4.77
N SER A 144 10.68 -0.76 -5.32
CA SER A 144 9.57 -0.94 -6.27
C SER A 144 10.01 -1.44 -7.65
N ASN A 145 11.31 -1.25 -8.01
CA ASN A 145 11.88 -1.70 -9.28
C ASN A 145 12.64 -3.03 -9.17
N ILE A 146 12.52 -3.74 -8.05
CA ILE A 146 13.12 -5.06 -7.83
C ILE A 146 11.98 -6.04 -7.56
N LEU A 147 11.75 -6.99 -8.46
CA LEU A 147 10.77 -8.04 -8.30
C LEU A 147 11.42 -9.25 -7.64
N LEU A 148 10.75 -9.85 -6.65
CA LEU A 148 11.29 -10.95 -5.85
C LEU A 148 10.49 -12.22 -6.11
N ALA A 149 11.09 -13.15 -6.85
CA ALA A 149 10.50 -14.44 -7.17
C ALA A 149 10.50 -15.40 -5.96
N ASP A 150 9.58 -16.36 -5.94
CA ASP A 150 9.41 -17.32 -4.85
C ASP A 150 10.65 -18.21 -4.63
N ASP A 151 11.47 -18.40 -5.65
CA ASP A 151 12.76 -19.11 -5.60
C ASP A 151 13.91 -18.25 -5.03
N GLY A 152 13.63 -17.00 -4.66
CA GLY A 152 14.60 -16.04 -4.14
C GLY A 152 15.36 -15.27 -5.22
N ARG A 153 15.02 -15.43 -6.50
CA ARG A 153 15.59 -14.63 -7.60
C ARG A 153 15.08 -13.20 -7.52
N ALA A 154 16.00 -12.23 -7.49
CA ALA A 154 15.70 -10.82 -7.60
C ALA A 154 15.89 -10.37 -9.06
N VAL A 155 14.88 -9.69 -9.62
CA VAL A 155 14.87 -9.19 -10.99
C VAL A 155 14.73 -7.67 -10.99
N LEU A 156 15.74 -6.97 -11.47
CA LEU A 156 15.78 -5.52 -11.61
C LEU A 156 15.03 -5.12 -12.88
N THR A 157 14.07 -4.20 -12.75
CA THR A 157 13.23 -3.69 -13.84
C THR A 157 13.44 -2.20 -14.03
N ASP A 158 12.90 -1.65 -15.10
CA ASP A 158 12.82 -0.19 -15.33
C ASP A 158 14.18 0.52 -15.40
N PHE A 159 15.15 -0.11 -16.09
CA PHE A 159 16.40 0.56 -16.45
C PHE A 159 16.11 1.92 -17.05
N GLY A 160 16.68 2.96 -16.51
CA GLY A 160 16.57 4.41 -16.72
C GLY A 160 16.02 5.01 -18.00
N ILE A 161 15.07 4.31 -18.61
CA ILE A 161 14.50 4.55 -19.93
C ILE A 161 13.79 5.91 -20.06
N ALA A 162 13.63 6.64 -18.94
CA ALA A 162 12.90 7.90 -18.93
C ALA A 162 13.58 9.06 -18.16
N THR A 163 14.78 8.85 -17.59
CA THR A 163 15.40 9.81 -16.66
C THR A 163 16.58 10.61 -17.23
N ALA A 164 16.83 10.53 -18.52
CA ALA A 164 18.10 10.92 -19.13
C ALA A 164 18.42 12.43 -19.19
N GLU A 165 17.52 13.35 -18.92
CA GLU A 165 17.81 14.82 -18.85
C GLU A 165 17.04 15.57 -17.76
N GLY A 166 16.30 14.85 -16.89
CA GLY A 166 15.53 15.48 -15.81
C GLY A 166 16.37 15.98 -14.63
N ASP A 167 17.66 15.64 -14.55
CA ASP A 167 18.49 16.04 -13.41
C ASP A 167 18.71 17.56 -13.33
N ALA A 168 18.75 18.24 -14.48
CA ALA A 168 18.85 19.72 -14.52
C ALA A 168 17.50 20.42 -14.27
N SER A 169 16.36 19.73 -14.49
CA SER A 169 15.03 20.31 -14.29
C SER A 169 14.51 20.21 -12.84
N LEU A 170 15.11 19.34 -12.01
CA LEU A 170 14.80 19.21 -10.58
C LEU A 170 14.96 20.55 -9.81
N THR A 171 15.86 21.43 -10.27
CA THR A 171 16.15 22.71 -9.63
C THR A 171 15.49 23.90 -10.32
N GLN A 172 15.15 23.83 -11.60
CA GLN A 172 14.61 24.97 -12.36
C GLN A 172 13.11 25.18 -12.20
N THR A 173 12.33 24.12 -11.98
CA THR A 173 10.86 24.22 -11.86
C THR A 173 10.33 24.08 -10.44
N GLY A 174 11.18 23.73 -9.46
CA GLY A 174 10.75 23.47 -8.07
C GLY A 174 9.82 22.26 -7.90
N MET A 175 9.54 21.53 -8.98
CA MET A 175 8.67 20.34 -8.97
C MET A 175 9.55 19.08 -9.06
N VAL A 176 9.66 18.38 -7.95
CA VAL A 176 10.32 17.06 -7.89
C VAL A 176 9.31 16.02 -8.36
N THR A 177 9.44 15.53 -9.58
CA THR A 177 8.61 14.44 -10.10
C THR A 177 9.14 13.10 -9.57
N GLY A 178 8.39 12.43 -8.71
CA GLY A 178 8.75 11.15 -8.09
C GLY A 178 9.29 11.29 -6.66
N SER A 179 9.64 10.15 -6.04
CA SER A 179 10.23 10.13 -4.69
C SER A 179 11.75 10.30 -4.77
N PRO A 180 12.35 11.38 -4.25
CA PRO A 180 13.79 11.60 -4.29
C PRO A 180 14.58 10.73 -3.31
N SER A 181 13.90 9.87 -2.54
CA SER A 181 14.43 9.16 -1.38
C SER A 181 15.58 8.20 -1.64
N PHE A 182 15.76 7.80 -2.91
CA PHE A 182 16.83 6.87 -3.35
C PHE A 182 17.85 7.54 -4.26
N LEU A 183 17.67 8.84 -4.55
CA LEU A 183 18.52 9.59 -5.45
C LEU A 183 19.91 9.79 -4.84
N ALA A 184 20.96 9.72 -5.66
CA ALA A 184 22.32 9.97 -5.19
C ALA A 184 22.60 11.48 -5.02
N PRO A 185 23.45 11.90 -4.04
CA PRO A 185 23.73 13.31 -3.76
C PRO A 185 24.26 14.09 -4.96
N GLU A 186 25.14 13.49 -5.77
CA GLU A 186 25.68 14.11 -6.99
C GLU A 186 24.57 14.42 -8.00
N ARG A 187 23.55 13.59 -8.11
CA ARG A 187 22.41 13.83 -9.00
C ARG A 187 21.54 15.00 -8.51
N VAL A 188 21.41 15.17 -7.21
CA VAL A 188 20.73 16.36 -6.63
C VAL A 188 21.53 17.61 -6.88
N ARG A 189 22.87 17.55 -6.87
CA ARG A 189 23.79 18.65 -7.19
C ARG A 189 23.90 18.91 -8.70
N ALA A 190 23.12 18.22 -9.54
CA ALA A 190 23.18 18.27 -11.00
C ALA A 190 24.58 17.92 -11.57
N ALA A 191 25.35 17.10 -10.87
CA ALA A 191 26.60 16.55 -11.37
C ALA A 191 26.33 15.30 -12.23
N GLU A 192 27.34 14.87 -12.99
CA GLU A 192 27.21 13.74 -13.90
C GLU A 192 26.94 12.43 -13.12
N ALA A 193 25.90 11.71 -13.53
CA ALA A 193 25.57 10.41 -12.98
C ALA A 193 26.56 9.35 -13.49
N GLY A 194 27.03 8.49 -12.60
CA GLY A 194 27.93 7.38 -12.92
C GLY A 194 27.52 6.08 -12.24
N PRO A 195 28.30 5.00 -12.43
CA PRO A 195 28.09 3.71 -11.73
C PRO A 195 27.96 3.88 -10.21
N ALA A 196 28.73 4.79 -9.62
CA ALA A 196 28.66 5.09 -8.19
C ALA A 196 27.28 5.62 -7.74
N SER A 197 26.51 6.28 -8.63
CA SER A 197 25.14 6.72 -8.32
C SER A 197 24.19 5.55 -8.13
N ASP A 198 24.32 4.49 -8.94
CA ASP A 198 23.53 3.27 -8.79
C ASP A 198 23.91 2.50 -7.53
N LEU A 199 25.20 2.50 -7.14
CA LEU A 199 25.67 1.90 -5.89
C LEU A 199 25.10 2.61 -4.66
N TRP A 200 25.00 3.93 -4.67
CA TRP A 200 24.29 4.69 -3.62
C TRP A 200 22.83 4.25 -3.53
N SER A 201 22.14 4.21 -4.67
CA SER A 201 20.72 3.84 -4.73
C SER A 201 20.51 2.40 -4.26
N LEU A 202 21.45 1.48 -4.54
CA LEU A 202 21.48 0.13 -3.97
C LEU A 202 21.62 0.17 -2.44
N GLY A 203 22.51 1.02 -1.90
CA GLY A 203 22.67 1.19 -0.45
C GLY A 203 21.39 1.69 0.23
N ALA A 204 20.75 2.70 -0.36
CA ALA A 204 19.46 3.22 0.12
C ALA A 204 18.34 2.17 0.02
N THR A 205 18.35 1.36 -1.03
CA THR A 205 17.43 0.24 -1.22
C THR A 205 17.63 -0.85 -0.16
N LEU A 206 18.87 -1.28 0.08
CA LEU A 206 19.18 -2.26 1.14
C LEU A 206 18.78 -1.74 2.53
N TYR A 207 19.02 -0.47 2.82
CA TYR A 207 18.53 0.14 4.05
C TYR A 207 17.00 0.04 4.15
N ALA A 208 16.28 0.38 3.07
CA ALA A 208 14.82 0.32 3.04
C ALA A 208 14.28 -1.10 3.22
N THR A 209 14.95 -2.13 2.70
CA THR A 209 14.56 -3.54 2.89
C THR A 209 14.65 -3.98 4.35
N LEU A 210 15.56 -3.37 5.13
CA LEU A 210 15.82 -3.71 6.53
C LEU A 210 15.02 -2.87 7.54
N VAL A 211 14.51 -1.70 7.13
CA VAL A 211 13.85 -0.75 8.04
C VAL A 211 12.43 -0.41 7.61
N GLY A 212 12.05 -0.75 6.37
CA GLY A 212 10.76 -0.44 5.79
C GLY A 212 10.64 0.96 5.18
N ARG A 213 11.70 1.77 5.20
CA ARG A 213 11.72 3.12 4.61
C ARG A 213 13.14 3.51 4.20
N SER A 214 13.26 4.47 3.27
CA SER A 214 14.55 5.02 2.86
C SER A 214 15.27 5.74 4.02
N PRO A 215 16.62 5.75 4.04
CA PRO A 215 17.39 6.37 5.13
C PRO A 215 17.16 7.88 5.27
N PHE A 216 16.86 8.55 4.16
CA PHE A 216 16.74 10.03 4.10
C PHE A 216 15.29 10.50 3.92
N GLU A 217 14.33 9.60 3.92
CA GLU A 217 12.92 9.95 3.73
C GLU A 217 12.42 10.91 4.82
N ARG A 218 11.81 12.00 4.37
CA ARG A 218 11.14 13.02 5.19
C ARG A 218 9.75 13.25 4.60
N GLY A 219 8.85 13.83 5.34
CA GLY A 219 7.47 14.06 4.91
C GLY A 219 7.33 14.91 3.65
N GLU A 220 8.30 15.77 3.37
CA GLU A 220 8.29 16.71 2.24
C GLU A 220 9.47 16.42 1.30
N PRO A 221 9.28 16.54 -0.04
CA PRO A 221 10.34 16.26 -1.01
C PRO A 221 11.61 17.10 -0.79
N MET A 222 11.48 18.42 -0.53
CA MET A 222 12.61 19.31 -0.28
C MET A 222 13.34 18.97 1.04
N ALA A 223 12.61 18.55 2.07
CA ALA A 223 13.22 18.08 3.32
C ALA A 223 13.98 16.76 3.10
N THR A 224 13.48 15.88 2.24
CA THR A 224 14.15 14.64 1.82
C THR A 224 15.43 14.93 1.06
N LEU A 225 15.41 15.86 0.09
CA LEU A 225 16.61 16.29 -0.65
C LEU A 225 17.66 16.90 0.29
N ASN A 226 17.24 17.76 1.22
CA ASN A 226 18.14 18.33 2.21
C ASN A 226 18.76 17.27 3.13
N ALA A 227 17.97 16.33 3.62
CA ALA A 227 18.45 15.21 4.44
C ALA A 227 19.44 14.33 3.65
N LEU A 228 19.14 14.04 2.39
CA LEU A 228 19.99 13.26 1.50
C LEU A 228 21.36 13.92 1.28
N LEU A 229 21.40 15.25 1.18
CA LEU A 229 22.65 15.99 1.00
C LEU A 229 23.47 16.12 2.30
N ASN A 230 22.81 16.27 3.47
CA ASN A 230 23.45 16.76 4.68
C ASN A 230 23.37 15.79 5.87
N ASP A 231 22.34 14.91 5.95
CA ASP A 231 22.16 14.03 7.11
C ASP A 231 22.91 12.70 6.94
N GLU A 232 23.31 12.10 8.06
CA GLU A 232 23.76 10.71 8.10
C GLU A 232 22.56 9.75 8.29
N PRO A 233 22.62 8.52 7.73
CA PRO A 233 21.61 7.49 7.99
C PRO A 233 21.54 7.09 9.45
N ASP A 234 20.33 6.77 9.95
CA ASP A 234 20.15 6.25 11.30
C ASP A 234 20.41 4.74 11.36
N TYR A 235 21.61 4.33 11.79
CA TYR A 235 22.02 2.94 11.86
C TYR A 235 21.53 2.19 13.10
N ARG A 236 20.82 2.85 14.06
CA ARG A 236 20.38 2.20 15.32
C ARG A 236 19.43 1.03 15.11
N ARG A 237 18.68 1.06 14.00
CA ARG A 237 17.72 0.00 13.61
C ARG A 237 18.30 -1.01 12.62
N ILE A 238 19.53 -0.83 12.22
CA ILE A 238 20.22 -1.70 11.26
C ILE A 238 21.05 -2.74 12.02
N PRO A 239 20.92 -4.03 11.70
CA PRO A 239 21.78 -5.07 12.27
C PRO A 239 23.26 -4.75 12.06
N PRO A 240 24.12 -4.85 13.10
CA PRO A 240 25.52 -4.44 13.02
C PRO A 240 26.32 -5.06 11.87
N ILE A 241 26.00 -6.28 11.47
CA ILE A 241 26.63 -6.96 10.34
C ILE A 241 26.45 -6.23 8.99
N MET A 242 25.35 -5.46 8.86
CA MET A 242 25.07 -4.67 7.66
C MET A 242 25.74 -3.27 7.67
N HIS A 243 26.30 -2.84 8.82
CA HIS A 243 26.89 -1.50 8.92
C HIS A 243 28.04 -1.26 7.94
N PRO A 244 29.01 -2.20 7.74
CA PRO A 244 30.13 -1.95 6.83
C PRO A 244 29.67 -1.65 5.40
N ILE A 245 28.78 -2.49 4.85
CA ILE A 245 28.29 -2.30 3.47
C ILE A 245 27.46 -1.03 3.33
N LEU A 246 26.52 -0.77 4.25
CA LEU A 246 25.67 0.43 4.16
C LEU A 246 26.47 1.71 4.35
N LYS A 247 27.42 1.77 5.27
CA LYS A 247 28.32 2.91 5.46
C LYS A 247 29.25 3.11 4.26
N GLY A 248 29.62 2.04 3.58
CA GLY A 248 30.45 2.11 2.38
C GLY A 248 29.68 2.64 1.16
N LEU A 249 28.45 2.14 0.93
CA LEU A 249 27.62 2.55 -0.20
C LEU A 249 27.00 3.95 -0.04
N LEU A 250 26.68 4.37 1.20
CA LEU A 250 26.00 5.64 1.50
C LEU A 250 26.98 6.76 1.85
N ARG A 251 28.21 6.75 1.27
CA ARG A 251 29.14 7.89 1.31
C ARG A 251 28.64 8.99 0.39
N LYS A 252 28.65 10.24 0.86
CA LYS A 252 28.13 11.39 0.11
C LYS A 252 28.90 11.61 -1.18
N GLU A 253 30.22 11.54 -1.14
CA GLU A 253 31.07 11.73 -2.30
C GLU A 253 31.25 10.39 -3.05
N PRO A 254 31.02 10.35 -4.38
CA PRO A 254 31.07 9.13 -5.18
C PRO A 254 32.40 8.37 -5.10
N GLU A 255 33.52 9.09 -5.01
CA GLU A 255 34.88 8.53 -4.91
C GLU A 255 35.17 7.85 -3.59
N ASP A 256 34.44 8.17 -2.52
CA ASP A 256 34.60 7.57 -1.20
C ASP A 256 33.76 6.29 -1.02
N ARG A 257 32.91 5.96 -2.01
CA ARG A 257 32.05 4.76 -1.96
C ARG A 257 32.87 3.51 -2.20
N VAL A 258 32.44 2.41 -1.56
CA VAL A 258 33.02 1.10 -1.83
C VAL A 258 32.82 0.71 -3.29
N SER A 259 33.80 0.00 -3.86
CA SER A 259 33.66 -0.53 -5.22
C SER A 259 32.62 -1.65 -5.29
N ALA A 260 32.19 -2.00 -6.50
CA ALA A 260 31.25 -3.10 -6.70
C ALA A 260 31.82 -4.44 -6.20
N GLU A 261 33.12 -4.70 -6.40
CA GLU A 261 33.80 -5.90 -5.94
C GLU A 261 33.82 -6.00 -4.40
N GLU A 262 34.14 -4.90 -3.73
CA GLU A 262 34.14 -4.84 -2.27
C GLU A 262 32.72 -4.98 -1.71
N ALA A 263 31.71 -4.37 -2.38
CA ALA A 263 30.31 -4.51 -2.03
C ALA A 263 29.83 -5.96 -2.13
N ASP A 264 30.19 -6.69 -3.22
CA ASP A 264 29.84 -8.11 -3.37
C ASP A 264 30.50 -8.96 -2.29
N ARG A 265 31.78 -8.71 -1.98
CA ARG A 265 32.49 -9.42 -0.92
C ARG A 265 31.79 -9.28 0.44
N LEU A 266 31.45 -8.05 0.83
CA LEU A 266 30.75 -7.77 2.10
C LEU A 266 29.36 -8.41 2.14
N LEU A 267 28.60 -8.32 1.07
CA LEU A 267 27.28 -8.94 0.97
C LEU A 267 27.37 -10.49 0.98
N ALA A 268 28.40 -11.07 0.34
CA ALA A 268 28.63 -12.52 0.34
C ALA A 268 28.94 -13.05 1.75
N GLU A 269 29.76 -12.34 2.53
CA GLU A 269 30.04 -12.66 3.92
C GLU A 269 28.78 -12.65 4.79
N ILE A 270 27.89 -11.65 4.57
CA ILE A 270 26.62 -11.54 5.28
C ILE A 270 25.68 -12.69 4.90
N ALA A 271 25.56 -12.99 3.61
CA ALA A 271 24.73 -14.09 3.12
C ALA A 271 25.18 -15.46 3.63
N ALA A 272 26.50 -15.66 3.78
CA ALA A 272 27.10 -16.90 4.30
C ALA A 272 27.08 -16.99 5.83
N SER A 273 26.83 -15.89 6.56
CA SER A 273 26.88 -15.89 8.03
C SER A 273 25.83 -16.83 8.63
N ARG A 274 26.24 -17.67 9.61
CA ARG A 274 25.32 -18.49 10.39
C ARG A 274 24.52 -17.59 11.36
N PRO A 275 23.23 -17.88 11.63
CA PRO A 275 22.51 -17.18 12.69
C PRO A 275 23.27 -17.35 14.02
N ALA A 276 23.63 -16.24 14.64
CA ALA A 276 24.22 -16.24 15.98
C ALA A 276 23.18 -16.82 16.96
N GLY A 277 23.33 -18.11 17.34
CA GLY A 277 22.41 -18.77 18.27
C GLY A 277 22.34 -20.29 18.14
N ALA A 278 23.15 -20.94 17.29
CA ALA A 278 23.09 -22.39 17.09
C ALA A 278 24.18 -23.18 17.82
N ASP A 279 24.91 -22.60 18.79
CA ASP A 279 25.85 -23.32 19.62
C ASP A 279 25.48 -23.20 21.10
N GLN A 280 24.43 -23.92 21.52
CA GLN A 280 24.34 -24.46 22.87
C GLN A 280 24.03 -25.94 22.75
N HIS A 281 25.04 -26.72 23.10
CA HIS A 281 25.01 -28.15 23.27
C HIS A 281 23.74 -28.63 23.98
N VAL A 282 23.03 -29.56 23.37
CA VAL A 282 22.40 -30.66 24.10
C VAL A 282 22.77 -31.96 23.35
N ASP A 283 23.51 -32.79 24.05
CA ASP A 283 23.84 -34.15 23.69
C ASP A 283 22.60 -35.02 23.54
N GLU A 284 22.70 -35.91 22.55
CA GLU A 284 22.11 -37.25 22.39
C GLU A 284 20.72 -37.56 22.96
N ASP A 285 19.73 -37.94 22.21
CA ASP A 285 19.44 -39.33 21.83
C ASP A 285 18.06 -39.49 21.19
N ARG A 286 17.96 -40.40 20.20
CA ARG A 286 16.80 -41.13 19.67
C ARG A 286 15.86 -40.47 18.64
N SER A 287 16.17 -40.91 17.45
CA SER A 287 15.26 -41.56 16.48
C SER A 287 13.83 -41.06 16.30
N GLY A 288 13.50 -40.75 15.05
CA GLY A 288 12.18 -41.09 14.51
C GLY A 288 11.47 -39.99 13.79
N ARG A 289 11.52 -40.00 12.48
CA ARG A 289 10.48 -39.60 11.52
C ARG A 289 9.48 -38.52 11.96
N ALA A 290 9.64 -37.33 11.46
CA ALA A 290 8.56 -36.48 10.92
C ALA A 290 9.16 -35.18 10.37
N GLY A 291 9.63 -35.24 9.16
CA GLY A 291 9.96 -34.05 8.38
C GLY A 291 8.87 -33.85 7.33
N ARG A 292 8.43 -32.65 7.14
CA ARG A 292 7.51 -32.13 6.14
C ARG A 292 6.18 -31.71 6.74
N THR A 293 6.16 -30.53 7.29
CA THR A 293 5.00 -29.61 7.30
C THR A 293 5.37 -28.35 8.11
N LEU A 294 5.90 -27.31 7.50
CA LEU A 294 5.98 -25.95 8.04
C LEU A 294 6.44 -24.96 6.94
N ILE A 295 5.71 -24.91 5.81
CA ILE A 295 5.76 -23.77 4.88
C ILE A 295 4.35 -23.60 4.31
N ALA A 296 3.40 -23.17 5.11
CA ALA A 296 2.04 -22.88 4.62
C ALA A 296 1.22 -21.93 5.53
N VAL A 297 1.83 -21.04 6.30
CA VAL A 297 1.05 -20.17 7.23
C VAL A 297 1.31 -18.66 7.04
N ALA A 298 2.08 -18.23 6.05
CA ALA A 298 2.37 -16.80 5.86
C ALA A 298 1.58 -16.09 4.74
N LEU A 299 0.52 -16.71 4.19
CA LEU A 299 -0.22 -16.15 3.03
C LEU A 299 -1.68 -15.75 3.33
N ALA A 300 -2.08 -15.62 4.60
CA ALA A 300 -3.48 -15.40 4.95
C ALA A 300 -3.86 -14.00 5.49
N ALA A 301 -2.91 -13.09 5.68
CA ALA A 301 -3.20 -11.82 6.38
C ALA A 301 -3.57 -10.62 5.49
N THR A 302 -3.37 -10.68 4.19
CA THR A 302 -3.63 -9.54 3.27
C THR A 302 -4.95 -9.63 2.49
N LEU A 303 -5.73 -10.71 2.68
CA LEU A 303 -7.01 -10.93 1.97
C LEU A 303 -8.26 -10.61 2.80
N VAL A 304 -8.14 -10.12 4.03
CA VAL A 304 -9.30 -9.88 4.91
C VAL A 304 -10.06 -8.59 4.61
N VAL A 305 -9.51 -7.67 3.80
CA VAL A 305 -10.27 -6.50 3.30
C VAL A 305 -10.94 -6.78 1.95
N ALA A 306 -10.40 -7.73 1.15
CA ALA A 306 -10.95 -8.11 -0.17
C ALA A 306 -11.47 -9.56 -0.23
N GLY A 307 -11.12 -10.44 0.71
CA GLY A 307 -11.38 -11.88 0.65
C GLY A 307 -12.60 -12.37 1.45
N GLY A 308 -13.22 -11.53 2.27
CA GLY A 308 -14.46 -11.89 2.98
C GLY A 308 -15.65 -12.15 2.05
N THR A 309 -15.58 -11.72 0.81
CA THR A 309 -16.66 -11.87 -0.19
C THR A 309 -16.60 -13.16 -1.00
N PHE A 310 -15.45 -13.83 -1.09
CA PHE A 310 -15.34 -15.02 -1.98
C PHE A 310 -15.69 -16.36 -1.30
N ALA A 311 -15.61 -16.46 0.02
CA ALA A 311 -15.92 -17.69 0.74
C ALA A 311 -17.43 -17.84 1.05
N TYR A 312 -18.20 -16.75 1.06
CA TYR A 312 -19.64 -16.78 1.35
C TYR A 312 -20.50 -17.17 0.13
N LEU A 313 -20.00 -17.05 -1.09
CA LEU A 313 -20.74 -17.36 -2.32
C LEU A 313 -20.75 -18.85 -2.68
N LYS A 314 -20.05 -19.72 -1.96
CA LYS A 314 -19.99 -21.18 -2.26
C LYS A 314 -20.83 -22.06 -1.35
N THR A 315 -21.53 -21.54 -0.35
CA THR A 315 -22.28 -22.37 0.63
C THR A 315 -23.73 -21.96 0.86
N ALA A 316 -24.37 -21.25 -0.06
CA ALA A 316 -25.82 -20.99 0.05
C ALA A 316 -26.61 -22.05 -0.73
N PRO A 317 -27.59 -22.74 -0.12
CA PRO A 317 -28.48 -23.65 -0.83
C PRO A 317 -29.51 -22.89 -1.66
N PRO A 318 -30.06 -23.49 -2.75
CA PRO A 318 -30.98 -22.81 -3.64
C PRO A 318 -32.35 -22.60 -2.97
N ALA A 319 -32.90 -21.41 -3.10
CA ALA A 319 -34.25 -21.08 -2.68
C ALA A 319 -35.22 -21.40 -3.82
N GLU A 320 -36.12 -22.32 -3.55
CA GLU A 320 -37.30 -22.61 -4.38
C GLU A 320 -38.44 -21.61 -4.14
N GLY A 321 -39.11 -21.27 -5.22
CA GLY A 321 -40.54 -21.02 -5.25
C GLY A 321 -41.04 -19.57 -5.10
N ALA A 322 -41.31 -18.93 -6.25
CA ALA A 322 -42.28 -17.84 -6.36
C ALA A 322 -43.71 -18.37 -6.35
N PRO A 323 -44.71 -17.56 -5.98
CA PRO A 323 -45.82 -17.37 -6.91
C PRO A 323 -46.15 -15.91 -7.22
N ARG A 324 -46.51 -15.71 -8.48
CA ARG A 324 -47.16 -14.51 -9.04
C ARG A 324 -48.60 -14.40 -8.55
N LEU A 325 -49.06 -13.14 -8.40
CA LEU A 325 -50.46 -12.71 -8.69
C LEU A 325 -50.49 -11.19 -8.65
N ALA A 326 -50.69 -10.60 -9.80
CA ALA A 326 -51.89 -10.00 -10.36
C ALA A 326 -52.35 -8.67 -9.71
N GLY A 327 -52.35 -7.68 -10.54
CA GLY A 327 -52.67 -6.31 -10.40
C GLY A 327 -54.14 -5.98 -10.10
N HIS A 328 -54.35 -4.76 -9.68
CA HIS A 328 -55.53 -3.96 -10.08
C HIS A 328 -55.23 -2.47 -9.94
N THR A 329 -55.71 -1.79 -10.92
CA THR A 329 -55.72 -0.36 -11.22
C THR A 329 -56.75 0.45 -10.45
N ALA A 330 -56.53 1.79 -10.43
CA ALA A 330 -57.47 2.92 -10.42
C ALA A 330 -57.99 3.41 -9.05
N THR A 331 -58.08 4.63 -8.67
CA THR A 331 -58.42 5.91 -9.25
C THR A 331 -58.46 6.94 -8.12
N SER A 332 -58.00 8.16 -8.33
CA SER A 332 -58.33 9.35 -7.53
C SER A 332 -59.78 9.79 -7.74
N PRO A 333 -60.41 10.55 -6.83
CA PRO A 333 -60.38 11.99 -6.98
C PRO A 333 -60.40 12.85 -5.67
N LEU A 334 -59.90 14.06 -5.77
CA LEU A 334 -60.22 15.26 -4.98
C LEU A 334 -61.63 15.78 -5.38
N PRO A 335 -62.28 16.77 -4.72
CA PRO A 335 -61.79 17.84 -3.85
C PRO A 335 -62.78 18.33 -2.73
N GLY A 336 -62.32 19.26 -1.89
CA GLY A 336 -63.14 20.42 -1.48
C GLY A 336 -63.66 20.47 -0.04
N ALA A 337 -63.27 21.49 0.64
CA ALA A 337 -64.02 22.51 1.35
C ALA A 337 -63.50 22.85 2.76
N THR A 338 -63.02 24.07 2.88
CA THR A 338 -62.94 24.85 4.15
C THR A 338 -64.35 25.21 4.61
N PRO A 339 -64.64 25.34 5.93
CA PRO A 339 -64.82 26.66 6.47
C PRO A 339 -64.44 26.93 7.95
N THR A 340 -63.97 28.14 8.19
CA THR A 340 -64.46 29.19 9.09
C THR A 340 -64.32 29.06 10.62
N LEU A 341 -63.81 30.14 11.15
CA LEU A 341 -63.35 30.59 12.45
C LEU A 341 -64.37 30.60 13.61
N ALA A 342 -63.79 30.51 14.81
CA ALA A 342 -63.90 31.35 16.04
C ALA A 342 -64.79 30.81 17.18
N PRO A 343 -64.70 31.31 18.47
CA PRO A 343 -63.55 31.90 19.15
C PRO A 343 -63.27 31.34 20.60
N THR A 344 -62.07 31.66 21.09
CA THR A 344 -61.69 32.03 22.48
C THR A 344 -62.36 31.37 23.70
N ALA A 345 -61.51 30.59 24.44
CA ALA A 345 -61.54 30.55 25.91
C ALA A 345 -60.15 30.31 26.43
N THR A 346 -59.64 31.21 27.24
CA THR A 346 -58.42 31.08 28.02
C THR A 346 -58.61 30.11 29.20
N PRO A 347 -57.78 29.11 29.41
CA PRO A 347 -57.64 28.52 30.72
C PRO A 347 -56.21 28.64 31.25
N THR A 348 -56.15 29.10 32.42
CA THR A 348 -55.22 28.98 33.54
C THR A 348 -54.08 27.94 33.35
N SER A 349 -52.86 28.48 33.46
CA SER A 349 -51.61 27.74 33.44
C SER A 349 -51.48 26.78 34.62
N THR A 350 -51.54 25.48 34.29
CA THR A 350 -51.03 24.42 35.16
C THR A 350 -49.55 24.18 34.82
N PRO A 351 -48.61 24.03 35.80
CA PRO A 351 -47.21 23.86 35.48
C PRO A 351 -47.02 22.49 34.79
N THR A 352 -46.55 22.55 33.56
CA THR A 352 -46.12 21.38 32.76
C THR A 352 -44.93 20.72 33.44
N PRO A 353 -44.94 19.41 33.72
CA PRO A 353 -43.77 18.71 34.18
C PRO A 353 -42.68 18.75 33.11
N THR A 354 -41.52 19.27 33.48
CA THR A 354 -40.30 19.25 32.66
C THR A 354 -40.05 17.82 32.18
N PRO A 355 -39.90 17.56 30.87
CA PRO A 355 -39.58 16.23 30.40
C PRO A 355 -38.19 15.91 30.87
N THR A 356 -38.08 14.99 31.85
CA THR A 356 -36.85 14.32 32.21
C THR A 356 -36.45 13.49 31.01
N THR A 357 -35.60 14.04 30.14
CA THR A 357 -34.92 13.26 29.09
C THR A 357 -34.08 12.20 29.78
N SER A 358 -34.63 11.03 29.97
CA SER A 358 -33.88 9.83 30.28
C SER A 358 -32.84 9.66 29.20
N ARG A 359 -31.60 10.06 29.49
CA ARG A 359 -30.43 9.80 28.64
C ARG A 359 -30.22 8.30 28.61
N PHE A 360 -30.74 7.64 27.59
CA PHE A 360 -30.43 6.26 27.29
C PHE A 360 -28.92 6.18 26.96
N VAL A 361 -28.13 5.81 27.93
CA VAL A 361 -26.72 5.46 27.72
C VAL A 361 -26.72 3.97 27.37
N PRO A 362 -26.35 3.58 26.14
CA PRO A 362 -26.25 2.18 25.79
C PRO A 362 -25.32 1.49 26.76
N ALA A 363 -25.74 0.35 27.32
CA ALA A 363 -24.91 -0.43 28.19
C ALA A 363 -23.69 -0.96 27.42
N VAL A 364 -22.51 -0.83 28.01
CA VAL A 364 -21.26 -1.39 27.48
C VAL A 364 -20.80 -2.55 28.35
N ARG A 365 -20.08 -3.50 27.78
CA ARG A 365 -19.52 -4.66 28.48
C ARG A 365 -18.03 -4.80 28.11
N ALA A 366 -17.20 -5.10 29.08
CA ALA A 366 -15.78 -5.38 28.85
C ALA A 366 -15.62 -6.63 27.99
N TRP A 367 -14.67 -6.59 27.09
CA TRP A 367 -14.22 -7.70 26.27
C TRP A 367 -12.69 -7.72 26.27
N ASN A 368 -12.11 -8.91 26.50
CA ASN A 368 -10.67 -9.14 26.53
C ASN A 368 -10.31 -10.03 25.34
N SER A 369 -9.36 -9.57 24.54
CA SER A 369 -8.79 -10.37 23.44
C SER A 369 -7.81 -11.40 24.00
N PRO A 370 -7.78 -12.60 23.45
CA PRO A 370 -6.68 -13.54 23.67
C PRO A 370 -5.31 -12.97 23.23
N ASP A 371 -5.31 -11.96 22.35
CA ASP A 371 -4.11 -11.27 21.85
C ASP A 371 -3.60 -10.18 22.80
N GLY A 372 -4.07 -10.19 24.07
CA GLY A 372 -3.54 -9.33 25.14
C GLY A 372 -4.07 -7.90 25.17
N TRP A 373 -5.12 -7.55 24.44
CA TRP A 373 -5.77 -6.24 24.52
C TRP A 373 -7.22 -6.34 25.02
N SER A 374 -7.77 -5.21 25.49
CA SER A 374 -9.16 -5.17 25.96
C SER A 374 -9.86 -3.88 25.54
N ILE A 375 -11.20 -3.95 25.41
CA ILE A 375 -12.05 -2.82 25.08
C ILE A 375 -13.45 -2.99 25.68
N MET A 376 -14.14 -1.89 25.95
CA MET A 376 -15.57 -1.90 26.26
C MET A 376 -16.36 -1.94 24.94
N ARG A 377 -17.18 -2.95 24.73
CA ARG A 377 -18.04 -3.07 23.54
C ARG A 377 -19.50 -2.77 23.88
N PRO A 378 -20.29 -2.23 22.94
CA PRO A 378 -21.72 -2.03 23.15
C PRO A 378 -22.47 -3.37 23.30
N THR A 379 -23.38 -3.45 24.25
CA THR A 379 -24.20 -4.65 24.43
C THR A 379 -25.23 -4.78 23.31
N GLY A 380 -25.56 -6.01 22.93
CA GLY A 380 -26.55 -6.30 21.90
C GLY A 380 -26.02 -6.18 20.45
N TRP A 381 -24.73 -5.84 20.27
CA TRP A 381 -24.08 -5.89 18.96
C TRP A 381 -23.59 -7.31 18.68
N ARG A 382 -23.68 -7.75 17.42
CA ARG A 382 -23.14 -9.03 16.96
C ARG A 382 -21.64 -8.89 16.80
N GLY A 383 -20.86 -9.76 17.45
CA GLY A 383 -19.40 -9.79 17.33
C GLY A 383 -18.95 -10.89 16.37
N ALA A 384 -17.87 -10.62 15.63
CA ALA A 384 -17.10 -11.58 14.87
C ALA A 384 -15.62 -11.37 15.16
N ARG A 385 -14.83 -12.44 15.16
CA ARG A 385 -13.39 -12.39 15.35
C ARG A 385 -12.71 -13.16 14.24
N GLY A 386 -11.78 -12.49 13.53
CA GLY A 386 -10.80 -13.07 12.64
C GLY A 386 -9.43 -13.19 13.32
N GLU A 387 -8.41 -13.48 12.53
CA GLU A 387 -7.03 -13.69 13.00
C GLU A 387 -6.38 -12.37 13.48
N ALA A 388 -6.54 -11.28 12.73
CA ALA A 388 -5.99 -9.96 13.05
C ALA A 388 -7.07 -8.89 13.27
N TYR A 389 -8.35 -9.24 13.16
CA TYR A 389 -9.45 -8.29 13.19
C TYR A 389 -10.60 -8.81 14.05
N THR A 390 -11.08 -7.95 14.94
CA THR A 390 -12.26 -8.23 15.78
C THR A 390 -13.27 -7.11 15.60
N GLU A 391 -14.52 -7.46 15.36
CA GLU A 391 -15.56 -6.48 15.07
C GLU A 391 -16.85 -6.72 15.86
N TRP A 392 -17.64 -5.65 15.99
CA TRP A 392 -19.01 -5.70 16.49
C TRP A 392 -19.90 -4.80 15.65
N THR A 393 -20.98 -5.35 15.17
CA THR A 393 -21.93 -4.65 14.29
C THR A 393 -23.32 -4.63 14.90
N ARG A 394 -23.96 -3.46 14.83
CA ARG A 394 -25.39 -3.36 15.20
C ARG A 394 -26.23 -4.15 14.21
N ARG A 395 -27.25 -4.87 14.70
CA ARG A 395 -28.05 -5.81 13.88
C ARG A 395 -28.64 -5.20 12.59
N ASN A 396 -28.87 -3.89 12.55
CA ASN A 396 -29.42 -3.18 11.37
C ASN A 396 -28.35 -2.53 10.50
N GLY A 397 -27.08 -2.85 10.67
CA GLY A 397 -25.97 -2.31 9.89
C GLY A 397 -25.72 -0.81 10.06
N SER A 398 -26.38 -0.14 11.02
CA SER A 398 -26.26 1.33 11.17
C SER A 398 -25.04 1.77 11.96
N ALA A 399 -24.31 0.85 12.60
CA ALA A 399 -23.10 1.17 13.36
C ALA A 399 -22.19 -0.06 13.45
N HIS A 400 -20.88 0.21 13.47
CA HIS A 400 -19.83 -0.79 13.49
C HIS A 400 -18.66 -0.32 14.39
N LEU A 401 -18.04 -1.24 15.10
CA LEU A 401 -16.81 -1.08 15.86
C LEU A 401 -15.84 -2.16 15.40
N GLY A 402 -14.65 -1.78 14.96
CA GLY A 402 -13.56 -2.68 14.58
C GLY A 402 -12.32 -2.44 15.45
N VAL A 403 -11.59 -3.49 15.72
CA VAL A 403 -10.23 -3.47 16.28
C VAL A 403 -9.37 -4.35 15.41
N GLU A 404 -8.39 -3.76 14.76
CA GLU A 404 -7.41 -4.44 13.93
C GLU A 404 -6.07 -4.44 14.66
N THR A 405 -5.39 -5.59 14.63
CA THR A 405 -4.05 -5.78 15.19
C THR A 405 -3.07 -5.95 14.03
N ILE A 406 -2.08 -5.09 13.94
CA ILE A 406 -1.07 -5.10 12.88
C ILE A 406 0.27 -5.42 13.52
N TYR A 407 0.78 -6.62 13.28
CA TYR A 407 2.10 -7.06 13.74
C TYR A 407 3.17 -6.58 12.76
N ALA A 408 3.37 -5.26 12.71
CA ALA A 408 4.38 -4.64 11.87
C ALA A 408 4.86 -3.36 12.54
N ASN A 409 6.14 -3.08 12.38
CA ASN A 409 6.73 -1.83 12.87
C ASN A 409 6.34 -0.65 11.95
N VAL A 410 5.08 -0.26 12.01
CA VAL A 410 4.47 0.76 11.12
C VAL A 410 4.18 2.01 11.95
N ASP A 411 4.38 3.19 11.36
CA ASP A 411 3.97 4.44 11.97
C ASP A 411 2.44 4.61 11.87
N ALA A 412 1.83 5.13 12.94
CA ALA A 412 0.39 5.39 13.01
C ALA A 412 -0.11 6.32 11.88
N TYR A 413 0.71 7.24 11.38
CA TYR A 413 0.40 8.09 10.23
C TYR A 413 0.36 7.32 8.93
N GLN A 414 1.30 6.35 8.74
CA GLN A 414 1.32 5.50 7.55
C GLN A 414 0.06 4.67 7.47
N ILE A 415 -0.31 4.02 8.57
CA ILE A 415 -1.55 3.21 8.65
C ILE A 415 -2.78 4.02 8.20
N ILE A 416 -2.89 5.28 8.65
CA ILE A 416 -4.02 6.14 8.27
C ILE A 416 -3.96 6.54 6.79
N ARG A 417 -2.78 6.78 6.22
CA ARG A 417 -2.62 7.09 4.79
C ARG A 417 -3.01 5.92 3.90
N ASP A 418 -2.53 4.73 4.25
CA ASP A 418 -2.83 3.51 3.48
C ASP A 418 -4.33 3.20 3.53
N ALA A 419 -4.94 3.37 4.70
CA ALA A 419 -6.39 3.24 4.86
C ALA A 419 -7.18 4.27 4.04
N GLU A 420 -6.68 5.50 3.90
CA GLU A 420 -7.30 6.53 3.06
C GLU A 420 -7.26 6.15 1.59
N GLU A 421 -6.13 5.66 1.11
CA GLU A 421 -5.98 5.24 -0.28
C GLU A 421 -6.93 4.10 -0.65
N VAL A 422 -7.04 3.08 0.21
CA VAL A 422 -7.99 1.99 0.05
C VAL A 422 -9.44 2.49 0.07
N LEU A 423 -9.77 3.44 0.94
CA LEU A 423 -11.12 4.01 1.00
C LEU A 423 -11.46 4.81 -0.25
N ARG A 424 -10.52 5.58 -0.82
CA ARG A 424 -10.74 6.32 -2.09
C ARG A 424 -11.07 5.41 -3.25
N GLN A 425 -10.53 4.20 -3.27
CA GLN A 425 -10.79 3.20 -4.32
C GLN A 425 -12.13 2.49 -4.15
N ASN A 426 -12.62 2.32 -2.90
CA ASN A 426 -13.77 1.47 -2.58
C ASN A 426 -15.02 2.24 -2.11
N THR A 427 -14.97 3.57 -2.04
CA THR A 427 -16.10 4.40 -1.59
C THR A 427 -16.29 5.60 -2.50
N THR A 428 -17.50 6.16 -2.52
CA THR A 428 -17.81 7.42 -3.19
C THR A 428 -17.94 8.54 -2.17
N ASP A 429 -17.70 9.78 -2.60
CA ASP A 429 -17.87 11.00 -1.79
C ASP A 429 -17.07 10.99 -0.49
N LEU A 430 -15.83 10.49 -0.53
CA LEU A 430 -14.94 10.52 0.64
C LEU A 430 -14.61 11.98 1.02
N GLU A 431 -15.06 12.38 2.20
CA GLU A 431 -14.85 13.70 2.80
C GLU A 431 -14.00 13.57 4.06
N ILE A 432 -12.84 14.21 4.10
CA ILE A 432 -11.97 14.23 5.28
C ILE A 432 -12.42 15.36 6.19
N LEU A 433 -12.90 15.02 7.39
CA LEU A 433 -13.40 15.94 8.39
C LEU A 433 -12.35 16.41 9.38
N GLY A 434 -11.29 15.62 9.58
CA GLY A 434 -10.19 16.00 10.44
C GLY A 434 -9.15 14.91 10.62
N ARG A 435 -7.92 15.34 10.88
CA ARG A 435 -6.79 14.46 11.23
C ARG A 435 -6.00 15.13 12.34
N ARG A 436 -5.74 14.41 13.43
CA ARG A 436 -5.03 14.98 14.59
C ARG A 436 -4.23 13.93 15.35
N VAL A 437 -3.16 14.37 15.97
CA VAL A 437 -2.44 13.58 16.97
C VAL A 437 -3.16 13.73 18.31
N VAL A 438 -3.42 12.59 18.94
CA VAL A 438 -4.08 12.53 20.26
C VAL A 438 -3.24 11.69 21.21
N SER A 439 -3.42 11.91 22.52
CA SER A 439 -2.88 11.00 23.54
C SER A 439 -3.93 9.94 23.88
N HIS A 440 -3.57 8.67 23.76
CA HIS A 440 -4.41 7.56 24.19
C HIS A 440 -3.74 6.85 25.37
N ARG A 441 -4.20 7.14 26.59
CA ARG A 441 -3.64 6.60 27.84
C ARG A 441 -2.12 6.76 27.95
N GLY A 442 -1.60 7.91 27.53
CA GLY A 442 -0.16 8.21 27.52
C GLY A 442 0.58 7.80 26.26
N THR A 443 0.01 6.96 25.40
CA THR A 443 0.58 6.59 24.10
C THR A 443 0.16 7.60 23.04
N ARG A 444 1.10 8.00 22.17
CA ARG A 444 0.81 8.85 21.01
C ARG A 444 0.00 8.05 19.99
N ALA A 445 -1.13 8.61 19.55
CA ALA A 445 -2.01 8.02 18.55
C ALA A 445 -2.37 9.05 17.48
N VAL A 446 -2.71 8.58 16.28
CA VAL A 446 -3.26 9.40 15.21
C VAL A 446 -4.75 9.11 15.09
N GLU A 447 -5.55 10.14 15.14
CA GLU A 447 -7.00 10.05 14.95
C GLU A 447 -7.40 10.72 13.64
N TRP A 448 -8.20 10.03 12.84
CA TRP A 448 -8.70 10.46 11.55
C TRP A 448 -10.22 10.32 11.51
N GLU A 449 -10.90 11.40 11.20
CA GLU A 449 -12.34 11.48 11.08
C GLU A 449 -12.74 11.82 9.65
N PHE A 450 -13.65 11.04 9.06
CA PHE A 450 -14.09 11.18 7.67
C PHE A 450 -15.52 10.68 7.48
N ALA A 451 -16.13 11.08 6.36
CA ALA A 451 -17.44 10.61 5.92
C ALA A 451 -17.34 10.07 4.49
N TYR A 452 -18.15 9.08 4.16
CA TYR A 452 -18.17 8.45 2.83
C TYR A 452 -19.52 7.80 2.55
N THR A 453 -19.81 7.58 1.28
CA THR A 453 -20.96 6.78 0.84
C THR A 453 -20.50 5.36 0.51
N ALA A 454 -21.14 4.37 1.11
CA ALA A 454 -20.79 2.97 0.87
C ALA A 454 -21.09 2.59 -0.58
N GLY A 455 -20.09 2.04 -1.28
CA GLY A 455 -20.23 1.56 -2.66
C GLY A 455 -21.12 0.33 -2.77
N ALA A 456 -21.58 0.02 -3.99
CA ALA A 456 -22.36 -1.17 -4.30
C ALA A 456 -21.49 -2.44 -4.37
N GLU A 457 -20.24 -2.29 -4.82
CA GLU A 457 -19.25 -3.36 -4.96
C GLU A 457 -18.02 -3.04 -4.10
N GLY A 458 -17.49 -4.02 -3.38
CA GLY A 458 -16.29 -3.86 -2.54
C GLY A 458 -16.49 -3.16 -1.20
N GLY A 459 -17.72 -2.84 -0.81
CA GLY A 459 -18.04 -2.25 0.50
C GLY A 459 -17.94 -3.26 1.65
N ALA A 460 -17.78 -2.76 2.88
CA ALA A 460 -17.77 -3.60 4.08
C ALA A 460 -19.09 -4.41 4.18
N PRO A 461 -19.03 -5.72 4.51
CA PRO A 461 -20.21 -6.63 4.50
C PRO A 461 -21.37 -6.16 5.38
N TRP A 462 -21.09 -5.34 6.39
CA TRP A 462 -22.08 -4.79 7.31
C TRP A 462 -22.67 -3.45 6.81
N ALA A 463 -22.04 -2.77 5.85
CA ALA A 463 -22.51 -1.48 5.34
C ALA A 463 -23.67 -1.64 4.35
N THR A 464 -24.60 -0.70 4.36
CA THR A 464 -25.69 -0.68 3.39
C THR A 464 -25.25 0.14 2.18
N PRO A 465 -25.23 -0.41 0.97
CA PRO A 465 -24.89 0.34 -0.25
C PRO A 465 -25.71 1.62 -0.41
N GLY A 466 -25.08 2.69 -0.86
CA GLY A 466 -25.69 4.01 -1.04
C GLY A 466 -25.97 4.78 0.25
N ARG A 467 -25.68 4.23 1.43
CA ARG A 467 -25.80 4.93 2.70
C ARG A 467 -24.54 5.70 3.03
N ARG A 468 -24.72 6.94 3.50
CA ARG A 468 -23.60 7.75 3.96
C ARG A 468 -23.27 7.43 5.42
N TYR A 469 -21.98 7.16 5.67
CA TYR A 469 -21.41 6.84 6.98
C TYR A 469 -20.41 7.90 7.40
N ARG A 470 -20.25 8.07 8.71
CA ARG A 470 -19.15 8.84 9.32
C ARG A 470 -18.36 7.93 10.23
N GLU A 471 -17.04 8.02 10.13
CA GLU A 471 -16.12 7.11 10.80
C GLU A 471 -15.01 7.89 11.52
N VAL A 472 -14.60 7.39 12.69
CA VAL A 472 -13.34 7.74 13.34
C VAL A 472 -12.47 6.51 13.35
N ARG A 473 -11.25 6.66 12.83
CA ARG A 473 -10.15 5.70 13.00
C ARG A 473 -9.11 6.27 13.94
N ARG A 474 -8.64 5.46 14.87
CA ARG A 474 -7.54 5.79 15.75
C ARG A 474 -6.47 4.72 15.65
N ALA A 475 -5.31 5.08 15.09
CA ALA A 475 -4.14 4.24 15.02
C ALA A 475 -3.20 4.56 16.18
N LEU A 476 -2.73 3.53 16.89
CA LEU A 476 -1.74 3.64 17.96
C LEU A 476 -0.73 2.51 17.83
N VAL A 477 0.52 2.79 18.22
CA VAL A 477 1.63 1.83 18.15
C VAL A 477 2.16 1.62 19.57
N THR A 478 2.28 0.37 19.98
CA THR A 478 2.81 -0.03 21.29
C THR A 478 3.82 -1.16 21.07
N GLY A 479 5.12 -0.87 21.28
CA GLY A 479 6.18 -1.81 20.90
C GLY A 479 6.17 -2.08 19.40
N ASP A 480 6.17 -3.36 19.01
CA ASP A 480 6.18 -3.82 17.63
C ASP A 480 4.77 -4.07 17.06
N THR A 481 3.74 -3.68 17.81
CA THR A 481 2.34 -3.92 17.43
C THR A 481 1.60 -2.60 17.29
N ALA A 482 0.92 -2.44 16.17
CA ALA A 482 -0.01 -1.35 15.93
C ALA A 482 -1.46 -1.83 16.06
N PHE A 483 -2.31 -0.94 16.55
CA PHE A 483 -3.76 -1.19 16.67
C PHE A 483 -4.52 -0.09 15.95
N VAL A 484 -5.52 -0.48 15.19
CA VAL A 484 -6.46 0.45 14.56
C VAL A 484 -7.85 0.22 15.15
N LEU A 485 -8.36 1.24 15.79
CA LEU A 485 -9.71 1.28 16.33
C LEU A 485 -10.61 2.03 15.35
N SER A 486 -11.62 1.40 14.80
CA SER A 486 -12.57 2.02 13.88
C SER A 486 -13.96 2.09 14.53
N TRP A 487 -14.58 3.27 14.47
CA TRP A 487 -15.96 3.48 14.88
C TRP A 487 -16.74 4.12 13.75
N THR A 488 -17.67 3.40 13.18
CA THR A 488 -18.48 3.84 12.04
C THR A 488 -19.96 3.87 12.41
N VAL A 489 -20.64 4.93 12.05
CA VAL A 489 -22.10 5.02 12.17
C VAL A 489 -22.71 5.73 10.97
N ALA A 490 -23.97 5.42 10.62
CA ALA A 490 -24.71 6.20 9.65
C ALA A 490 -24.70 7.68 10.06
N GLU A 491 -24.35 8.57 9.13
CA GLU A 491 -24.07 9.99 9.42
C GLU A 491 -25.22 10.69 10.17
N ALA A 492 -26.47 10.40 9.82
CA ALA A 492 -27.65 10.92 10.52
C ALA A 492 -27.74 10.54 12.00
N GLN A 493 -26.95 9.56 12.45
CA GLN A 493 -26.90 9.10 13.84
C GLN A 493 -25.63 9.53 14.59
N TRP A 494 -24.74 10.28 13.95
CA TRP A 494 -23.42 10.64 14.49
C TRP A 494 -23.51 11.32 15.86
N SER A 495 -24.26 12.41 15.96
CA SER A 495 -24.36 13.20 17.20
C SER A 495 -24.84 12.38 18.41
N ARG A 496 -25.76 11.43 18.17
CA ARG A 496 -26.30 10.55 19.21
C ARG A 496 -25.32 9.48 19.67
N ASN A 497 -24.34 9.11 18.82
CA ASN A 497 -23.37 8.06 19.09
C ASN A 497 -22.01 8.58 19.56
N THR A 498 -21.71 9.88 19.45
CA THR A 498 -20.39 10.46 19.76
C THR A 498 -19.95 10.19 21.20
N ARG A 499 -20.87 10.24 22.18
CA ARG A 499 -20.55 9.95 23.59
C ARG A 499 -20.17 8.48 23.79
N LEU A 500 -20.95 7.58 23.20
CA LEU A 500 -20.68 6.14 23.25
C LEU A 500 -19.34 5.81 22.57
N MET A 501 -19.08 6.38 21.40
CA MET A 501 -17.83 6.25 20.68
C MET A 501 -16.63 6.64 21.55
N ARG A 502 -16.65 7.82 22.15
CA ARG A 502 -15.57 8.29 23.02
C ARG A 502 -15.32 7.36 24.22
N GLN A 503 -16.40 6.84 24.80
CA GLN A 503 -16.34 5.88 25.90
C GLN A 503 -15.69 4.57 25.46
N VAL A 504 -16.12 4.02 24.31
CA VAL A 504 -15.64 2.75 23.77
C VAL A 504 -14.19 2.86 23.32
N ILE A 505 -13.88 3.80 22.40
CA ILE A 505 -12.50 3.99 21.92
C ILE A 505 -11.56 4.33 23.08
N GLY A 506 -11.97 5.22 24.00
CA GLY A 506 -11.16 5.60 25.18
C GLY A 506 -10.93 4.47 26.18
N SER A 507 -11.72 3.40 26.12
CA SER A 507 -11.58 2.23 27.01
C SER A 507 -10.50 1.25 26.58
N PHE A 508 -10.06 1.30 25.32
CA PHE A 508 -9.07 0.36 24.77
C PHE A 508 -7.78 0.36 25.61
N THR A 509 -7.26 -0.82 25.89
CA THR A 509 -5.97 -1.03 26.58
C THR A 509 -5.24 -2.20 25.98
N VAL A 510 -3.92 -2.11 25.94
CA VAL A 510 -3.03 -3.23 25.65
C VAL A 510 -2.48 -3.74 26.99
N GLY A 511 -2.56 -5.05 27.22
CA GLY A 511 -1.94 -5.69 28.38
C GLY A 511 -0.42 -5.45 28.37
N ARG A 512 0.16 -5.28 29.58
CA ARG A 512 1.61 -5.14 29.73
C ARG A 512 2.30 -6.49 29.56
#